data_0bb3da3692b056db8761535e039f67ec
#
_entry.id   0bb3da3692b056db8761535e039f67ec
#
_cell.length_a   1.000
_cell.length_b   1.000
_cell.length_c   1.000
_cell.angle_alpha   90.00
_cell.angle_beta   90.00
_cell.angle_gamma   90.00
#
_symmetry.space_group_name_H-M   'P 1'
#
loop_
_entity.id
_entity.type
_entity.pdbx_description
1 polymer ?
#
loop_
_entity_poly.entity_id
_entity_poly.type
_entity_poly.pdbx_seq_one_letter_code
_entity_poly.pdbx_strand_id
1 'polypeptide(L)'
;MTGRLTHIVRHPIKSIGHEDIESAPLMQGRVLPFDRVWAVSHQAAKFDSPLRDWARKQNFLRGVAGPKLMAVTAQMLEDGQITLTHPEHPALTVDPDRAEDQARLIDWLRPLWPESRPAPRAVERVEGVALSDMADPYVSLLSLSSLGALGQAAGQEISRHRFRGNLWVEGWAPWAERDLPGKRLRLGAAVLEVAMPITRCRATCTDPATGTEDLEMLDLLDRLNGDWHFGCYATVIEGGTITLGDPVEVL
;
A
#
# COMPACT_ATOMS: atom_id res chain seq x y z
N MET A 1 -18.99 9.03 15.09
CA MET A 1 -18.99 8.28 13.81
C MET A 1 -18.50 6.88 14.14
N THR A 2 -19.25 5.87 13.78
CA THR A 2 -18.90 4.45 13.98
C THR A 2 -18.81 3.78 12.62
N GLY A 3 -17.90 2.81 12.51
CA GLY A 3 -17.72 2.01 11.30
C GLY A 3 -17.26 0.60 11.69
N ARG A 4 -16.95 -0.22 10.69
CA ARG A 4 -16.44 -1.57 10.86
C ARG A 4 -15.22 -1.80 9.96
N LEU A 5 -14.18 -2.42 10.48
CA LEU A 5 -13.03 -2.84 9.70
C LEU A 5 -13.40 -4.05 8.82
N THR A 6 -13.30 -3.91 7.51
CA THR A 6 -13.72 -4.96 6.56
C THR A 6 -12.57 -5.58 5.80
N HIS A 7 -11.47 -4.83 5.60
CA HIS A 7 -10.25 -5.41 5.00
C HIS A 7 -9.01 -4.87 5.69
N ILE A 8 -8.05 -5.76 5.84
CA ILE A 8 -6.68 -5.45 6.26
C ILE A 8 -5.78 -5.91 5.10
N VAL A 9 -5.05 -4.96 4.50
CA VAL A 9 -4.20 -5.24 3.33
C VAL A 9 -2.77 -4.86 3.65
N ARG A 10 -1.84 -5.77 3.47
CA ARG A 10 -0.41 -5.46 3.55
C ARG A 10 0.25 -5.52 2.18
N HIS A 11 1.35 -4.81 2.05
CA HIS A 11 2.11 -4.68 0.82
C HIS A 11 3.58 -4.98 1.12
N PRO A 12 4.01 -6.25 1.15
CA PRO A 12 5.34 -6.62 1.65
C PRO A 12 6.47 -5.89 0.96
N ILE A 13 6.39 -5.76 -0.36
CA ILE A 13 7.38 -5.06 -1.17
C ILE A 13 6.79 -3.74 -1.69
N LYS A 14 7.54 -2.64 -1.56
CA LYS A 14 7.13 -1.32 -2.06
C LYS A 14 6.68 -1.39 -3.51
N SER A 15 5.46 -0.93 -3.80
CA SER A 15 4.82 -0.91 -5.13
C SER A 15 4.59 -2.27 -5.80
N ILE A 16 4.95 -3.37 -5.17
CA ILE A 16 4.88 -4.73 -5.74
C ILE A 16 4.10 -5.62 -4.78
N GLY A 17 3.03 -6.21 -5.28
CA GLY A 17 2.20 -7.14 -4.53
C GLY A 17 1.32 -6.49 -3.46
N HIS A 18 0.24 -7.17 -3.17
CA HIS A 18 -0.67 -6.91 -2.06
C HIS A 18 -1.24 -8.23 -1.57
N GLU A 19 -1.61 -8.28 -0.30
CA GLU A 19 -2.18 -9.45 0.36
C GLU A 19 -3.26 -9.00 1.34
N ASP A 20 -4.43 -9.60 1.25
CA ASP A 20 -5.49 -9.44 2.25
C ASP A 20 -5.24 -10.42 3.41
N ILE A 21 -5.36 -9.92 4.64
CA ILE A 21 -5.19 -10.70 5.87
C ILE A 21 -6.38 -10.51 6.81
N GLU A 22 -6.63 -11.47 7.69
CA GLU A 22 -7.79 -11.45 8.59
C GLU A 22 -7.54 -10.68 9.89
N SER A 23 -6.30 -10.65 10.35
CA SER A 23 -5.92 -9.97 11.60
C SER A 23 -4.46 -9.52 11.56
N ALA A 24 -4.13 -8.55 12.41
CA ALA A 24 -2.76 -8.07 12.59
C ALA A 24 -2.52 -7.50 14.00
N PRO A 25 -1.38 -7.77 14.64
CA PRO A 25 -0.97 -7.09 15.86
C PRO A 25 -0.39 -5.70 15.48
N LEU A 26 -1.10 -4.63 15.80
CA LEU A 26 -0.54 -3.28 15.68
C LEU A 26 0.35 -2.97 16.88
N MET A 27 1.48 -2.34 16.65
CA MET A 27 2.41 -1.91 17.68
C MET A 27 2.55 -0.39 17.65
N GLN A 28 2.63 0.22 18.82
CA GLN A 28 2.80 1.67 18.96
C GLN A 28 4.01 2.17 18.17
N GLY A 29 3.80 3.23 17.36
CA GLY A 29 4.84 3.84 16.55
C GLY A 29 5.37 2.94 15.42
N ARG A 30 4.66 1.90 15.02
CA ARG A 30 5.04 1.00 13.92
C ARG A 30 3.98 0.97 12.83
N VAL A 31 4.40 0.62 11.63
CA VAL A 31 3.50 0.30 10.51
C VAL A 31 2.80 -1.04 10.73
N LEU A 32 1.87 -1.37 9.86
CA LEU A 32 1.28 -2.72 9.79
C LEU A 32 2.41 -3.76 9.60
N PRO A 33 2.41 -4.87 10.36
CA PRO A 33 3.44 -5.91 10.24
C PRO A 33 3.64 -6.37 8.79
N PHE A 34 4.91 -6.44 8.39
CA PHE A 34 5.34 -6.80 7.02
C PHE A 34 4.86 -5.84 5.91
N ASP A 35 4.41 -4.64 6.24
CA ASP A 35 4.04 -3.66 5.22
C ASP A 35 5.26 -2.88 4.77
N ARG A 36 5.62 -2.97 3.49
CA ARG A 36 6.73 -2.28 2.81
C ARG A 36 8.10 -2.49 3.48
N VAL A 37 8.32 -3.70 3.98
CA VAL A 37 9.59 -4.10 4.59
C VAL A 37 10.71 -4.11 3.56
N TRP A 38 10.38 -4.49 2.33
CA TRP A 38 11.32 -4.51 1.22
C TRP A 38 10.95 -3.49 0.14
N ALA A 39 11.98 -3.03 -0.58
CA ALA A 39 11.82 -2.24 -1.79
C ALA A 39 12.88 -2.63 -2.81
N VAL A 40 12.57 -2.49 -4.10
CA VAL A 40 13.56 -2.73 -5.15
C VAL A 40 14.08 -1.38 -5.66
N SER A 41 15.38 -1.14 -5.48
CA SER A 41 16.06 0.05 -6.00
C SER A 41 16.36 -0.13 -7.49
N HIS A 42 16.57 0.99 -8.19
CA HIS A 42 16.97 0.98 -9.60
C HIS A 42 18.36 1.60 -9.80
N GLN A 43 18.96 1.43 -10.98
CA GLN A 43 20.33 1.85 -11.28
C GLN A 43 20.60 3.36 -11.08
N ALA A 44 19.56 4.22 -11.16
CA ALA A 44 19.69 5.66 -10.92
C ALA A 44 19.38 6.05 -9.45
N ALA A 45 19.28 5.10 -8.53
CA ALA A 45 19.10 5.40 -7.12
C ALA A 45 20.29 6.17 -6.55
N LYS A 46 20.00 7.16 -5.68
CA LYS A 46 20.97 8.11 -5.12
C LYS A 46 21.42 7.69 -3.72
N PHE A 47 21.76 6.44 -3.55
CA PHE A 47 22.37 5.88 -2.34
C PHE A 47 23.18 4.63 -2.68
N ASP A 48 24.10 4.26 -1.78
CA ASP A 48 24.85 3.02 -1.89
C ASP A 48 24.03 1.85 -1.30
N SER A 49 24.00 0.70 -2.01
CA SER A 49 23.40 -0.52 -1.50
C SER A 49 24.40 -1.28 -0.62
N PRO A 50 23.98 -1.89 0.50
CA PRO A 50 22.63 -1.90 1.05
C PRO A 50 22.23 -0.55 1.67
N LEU A 51 20.92 -0.23 1.55
CA LEU A 51 20.32 0.94 2.15
C LEU A 51 20.44 0.88 3.69
N ARG A 52 20.74 2.03 4.34
CA ARG A 52 20.97 2.08 5.80
C ARG A 52 19.88 2.85 6.57
N ASP A 53 19.04 3.57 5.86
CA ASP A 53 17.96 4.37 6.43
C ASP A 53 16.85 4.56 5.39
N TRP A 54 15.73 5.19 5.77
CA TRP A 54 14.68 5.52 4.84
C TRP A 54 15.20 6.37 3.66
N ALA A 55 14.71 6.08 2.47
CA ALA A 55 15.05 6.83 1.28
C ALA A 55 13.80 7.24 0.49
N ARG A 56 13.91 8.39 -0.19
CA ARG A 56 12.83 8.94 -1.01
C ARG A 56 12.38 7.95 -2.09
N LYS A 57 11.07 7.88 -2.32
CA LYS A 57 10.40 6.95 -3.24
C LYS A 57 10.96 6.94 -4.66
N GLN A 58 11.60 8.04 -5.11
CA GLN A 58 12.20 8.15 -6.44
C GLN A 58 13.39 7.21 -6.67
N ASN A 59 13.93 6.62 -5.63
CA ASN A 59 15.03 5.67 -5.71
C ASN A 59 14.60 4.22 -6.01
N PHE A 60 13.30 3.94 -5.95
CA PHE A 60 12.74 2.60 -6.03
C PHE A 60 11.82 2.41 -7.24
N LEU A 61 11.56 1.16 -7.59
CA LEU A 61 10.49 0.82 -8.54
C LEU A 61 9.15 1.32 -7.98
N ARG A 62 8.32 1.89 -8.84
CA ARG A 62 7.02 2.47 -8.45
C ARG A 62 5.95 2.12 -9.47
N GLY A 63 4.72 1.85 -9.01
CA GLY A 63 3.57 1.58 -9.86
C GLY A 63 3.31 2.67 -10.90
N VAL A 64 3.51 3.96 -10.54
CA VAL A 64 3.36 5.08 -11.47
C VAL A 64 4.38 5.07 -12.64
N ALA A 65 5.50 4.40 -12.49
CA ALA A 65 6.54 4.31 -13.51
C ALA A 65 6.55 2.95 -14.23
N GLY A 66 5.98 1.92 -13.59
CA GLY A 66 5.80 0.57 -14.13
C GLY A 66 4.41 0.05 -13.77
N PRO A 67 3.37 0.41 -14.54
CA PRO A 67 1.98 0.06 -14.22
C PRO A 67 1.75 -1.44 -14.04
N LYS A 68 2.43 -2.31 -14.78
CA LYS A 68 2.34 -3.78 -14.64
C LYS A 68 2.64 -4.26 -13.21
N LEU A 69 3.47 -3.54 -12.43
CA LEU A 69 3.73 -3.86 -11.03
C LEU A 69 2.47 -3.81 -10.14
N MET A 70 1.46 -3.04 -10.55
CA MET A 70 0.19 -2.93 -9.81
C MET A 70 -0.65 -4.19 -9.88
N ALA A 71 -0.46 -5.04 -10.91
CA ALA A 71 -1.16 -6.32 -11.07
C ALA A 71 -0.48 -7.49 -10.33
N VAL A 72 0.59 -7.23 -9.60
CA VAL A 72 1.21 -8.26 -8.76
C VAL A 72 0.39 -8.45 -7.49
N THR A 73 0.07 -9.70 -7.14
CA THR A 73 -0.40 -10.09 -5.82
C THR A 73 0.74 -10.72 -5.02
N ALA A 74 0.62 -10.76 -3.71
CA ALA A 74 1.60 -11.36 -2.83
C ALA A 74 0.89 -12.26 -1.81
N GLN A 75 1.57 -13.32 -1.40
CA GLN A 75 1.19 -14.15 -0.27
C GLN A 75 2.43 -14.44 0.56
N MET A 76 2.44 -13.99 1.80
CA MET A 76 3.51 -14.34 2.73
C MET A 76 3.27 -15.73 3.32
N LEU A 77 4.32 -16.53 3.32
CA LEU A 77 4.32 -17.88 3.88
C LEU A 77 4.84 -17.86 5.33
N GLU A 78 4.53 -18.92 6.10
CA GLU A 78 4.93 -19.03 7.51
C GLU A 78 6.44 -19.03 7.74
N ASP A 79 7.22 -19.49 6.74
CA ASP A 79 8.69 -19.52 6.76
C ASP A 79 9.36 -18.19 6.36
N GLY A 80 8.57 -17.14 6.12
CA GLY A 80 9.04 -15.81 5.73
C GLY A 80 9.23 -15.62 4.22
N GLN A 81 9.01 -16.65 3.41
CA GLN A 81 9.00 -16.52 1.96
C GLN A 81 7.76 -15.75 1.47
N ILE A 82 7.84 -15.20 0.28
CA ILE A 82 6.74 -14.52 -0.40
C ILE A 82 6.50 -15.20 -1.75
N THR A 83 5.26 -15.60 -2.00
CA THR A 83 4.82 -15.99 -3.34
C THR A 83 4.23 -14.77 -4.03
N LEU A 84 4.79 -14.39 -5.17
CA LEU A 84 4.31 -13.33 -6.05
C LEU A 84 3.62 -13.95 -7.26
N THR A 85 2.46 -13.42 -7.65
CA THR A 85 1.76 -13.82 -8.87
C THR A 85 1.42 -12.60 -9.71
N HIS A 86 1.37 -12.80 -11.03
CA HIS A 86 0.98 -11.80 -12.00
C HIS A 86 0.18 -12.48 -13.12
N PRO A 87 -0.88 -11.88 -13.67
CA PRO A 87 -1.74 -12.54 -14.67
C PRO A 87 -1.00 -13.00 -15.94
N GLU A 88 0.04 -12.28 -16.33
CA GLU A 88 0.82 -12.56 -17.57
C GLU A 88 2.20 -13.16 -17.30
N HIS A 89 2.52 -13.55 -16.04
CA HIS A 89 3.88 -13.99 -15.69
C HIS A 89 3.84 -15.18 -14.72
N PRO A 90 4.75 -16.15 -14.83
CA PRO A 90 4.80 -17.29 -13.90
C PRO A 90 4.95 -16.83 -12.45
N ALA A 91 4.31 -17.55 -11.54
CA ALA A 91 4.46 -17.28 -10.11
C ALA A 91 5.92 -17.48 -9.66
N LEU A 92 6.33 -16.69 -8.68
CA LEU A 92 7.66 -16.75 -8.06
C LEU A 92 7.53 -16.84 -6.55
N THR A 93 8.19 -17.84 -5.93
CA THR A 93 8.35 -17.91 -4.47
C THR A 93 9.80 -17.64 -4.13
N VAL A 94 10.04 -16.67 -3.23
CA VAL A 94 11.35 -16.19 -2.83
C VAL A 94 11.37 -15.76 -1.36
N ASP A 95 12.53 -15.86 -0.74
CA ASP A 95 12.87 -15.16 0.50
C ASP A 95 13.66 -13.88 0.14
N PRO A 96 13.06 -12.68 0.26
CA PRO A 96 13.72 -11.44 -0.13
C PRO A 96 14.96 -11.07 0.71
N ASP A 97 15.22 -11.80 1.80
CA ASP A 97 16.42 -11.61 2.63
C ASP A 97 17.59 -12.50 2.18
N ARG A 98 17.37 -13.48 1.28
CA ARG A 98 18.42 -14.34 0.73
C ARG A 98 18.96 -13.81 -0.59
N ALA A 99 20.27 -13.67 -0.69
CA ALA A 99 20.95 -13.10 -1.87
C ALA A 99 20.57 -13.80 -3.20
N GLU A 100 20.46 -15.13 -3.18
CA GLU A 100 20.08 -15.92 -4.35
C GLU A 100 18.65 -15.58 -4.82
N ASP A 101 17.74 -15.42 -3.88
CA ASP A 101 16.35 -15.12 -4.15
C ASP A 101 16.14 -13.65 -4.54
N GLN A 102 16.98 -12.74 -4.04
CA GLN A 102 16.99 -11.34 -4.48
C GLN A 102 17.30 -11.22 -5.98
N ALA A 103 18.28 -12.00 -6.47
CA ALA A 103 18.59 -12.04 -7.89
C ALA A 103 17.41 -12.57 -8.72
N ARG A 104 16.77 -13.66 -8.27
CA ARG A 104 15.57 -14.23 -8.91
C ARG A 104 14.41 -13.24 -8.94
N LEU A 105 14.19 -12.50 -7.84
CA LEU A 105 13.15 -11.46 -7.76
C LEU A 105 13.42 -10.32 -8.75
N ILE A 106 14.67 -9.84 -8.84
CA ILE A 106 15.06 -8.80 -9.79
C ILE A 106 14.82 -9.26 -11.23
N ASP A 107 15.22 -10.48 -11.58
CA ASP A 107 15.03 -11.03 -12.93
C ASP A 107 13.54 -11.21 -13.25
N TRP A 108 12.75 -11.65 -12.28
CA TRP A 108 11.30 -11.78 -12.42
C TRP A 108 10.60 -10.44 -12.65
N LEU A 109 11.10 -9.35 -12.07
CA LEU A 109 10.54 -8.01 -12.23
C LEU A 109 10.92 -7.33 -13.56
N ARG A 110 11.99 -7.76 -14.23
CA ARG A 110 12.47 -7.13 -15.49
C ARG A 110 11.40 -7.03 -16.57
N PRO A 111 10.63 -8.08 -16.93
CA PRO A 111 9.59 -7.98 -17.95
C PRO A 111 8.37 -7.15 -17.52
N LEU A 112 8.19 -6.91 -16.22
CA LEU A 112 7.13 -6.08 -15.65
C LEU A 112 7.54 -4.60 -15.53
N TRP A 113 8.84 -4.29 -15.74
CA TRP A 113 9.39 -2.94 -15.64
C TRP A 113 9.74 -2.38 -17.00
N PRO A 114 9.36 -1.11 -17.34
CA PRO A 114 9.64 -0.55 -18.65
C PRO A 114 11.14 -0.42 -18.94
N GLU A 115 11.58 -0.88 -20.11
CA GLU A 115 12.98 -0.78 -20.56
C GLU A 115 13.49 0.65 -20.67
N SER A 116 12.59 1.62 -20.89
CA SER A 116 12.90 3.06 -20.94
C SER A 116 13.25 3.66 -19.57
N ARG A 117 13.11 2.90 -18.48
CA ARG A 117 13.43 3.32 -17.12
C ARG A 117 14.74 2.70 -16.63
N PRO A 118 15.43 3.33 -15.66
CA PRO A 118 16.61 2.71 -15.03
C PRO A 118 16.28 1.32 -14.51
N ALA A 119 17.08 0.31 -14.91
CA ALA A 119 16.81 -1.09 -14.60
C ALA A 119 16.78 -1.37 -13.09
N PRO A 120 16.03 -2.39 -12.63
CA PRO A 120 16.08 -2.87 -11.25
C PRO A 120 17.53 -3.21 -10.86
N ARG A 121 17.94 -2.85 -9.62
CA ARG A 121 19.32 -2.99 -9.16
C ARG A 121 19.47 -3.94 -7.98
N ALA A 122 18.77 -3.67 -6.88
CA ALA A 122 18.92 -4.42 -5.64
C ALA A 122 17.62 -4.45 -4.84
N VAL A 123 17.42 -5.50 -4.06
CA VAL A 123 16.40 -5.57 -3.02
C VAL A 123 16.96 -4.90 -1.78
N GLU A 124 16.27 -3.92 -1.28
CA GLU A 124 16.67 -3.13 -0.12
C GLU A 124 15.73 -3.43 1.06
N ARG A 125 16.33 -3.52 2.24
CA ARG A 125 15.64 -3.63 3.53
C ARG A 125 16.40 -2.83 4.57
N VAL A 126 15.68 -2.17 5.47
CA VAL A 126 16.24 -1.51 6.64
C VAL A 126 15.50 -2.03 7.87
N GLU A 127 16.22 -2.51 8.85
CA GLU A 127 15.60 -3.08 10.04
C GLU A 127 14.75 -2.04 10.77
N GLY A 128 13.51 -2.40 11.05
CA GLY A 128 12.57 -1.54 11.77
C GLY A 128 12.01 -0.36 10.98
N VAL A 129 12.37 -0.21 9.70
CA VAL A 129 11.93 0.88 8.83
C VAL A 129 11.05 0.35 7.70
N ALA A 130 9.86 0.91 7.53
CA ALA A 130 9.05 0.66 6.33
C ALA A 130 9.52 1.58 5.19
N LEU A 131 9.82 0.99 4.04
CA LEU A 131 10.23 1.73 2.84
C LEU A 131 9.02 2.30 2.10
N SER A 132 8.09 2.91 2.84
CA SER A 132 6.89 3.58 2.33
C SER A 132 7.23 4.89 1.59
N ASP A 133 6.21 5.61 1.12
CA ASP A 133 6.39 6.94 0.51
C ASP A 133 6.66 8.04 1.56
N MET A 134 6.35 7.76 2.82
CA MET A 134 6.57 8.62 3.98
C MET A 134 7.66 8.02 4.87
N ALA A 135 8.47 8.89 5.52
CA ALA A 135 9.45 8.44 6.51
C ALA A 135 8.78 8.01 7.83
N ASP A 136 7.66 8.65 8.15
CA ASP A 136 6.90 8.33 9.35
C ASP A 136 6.19 6.96 9.24
N PRO A 137 6.04 6.23 10.37
CA PRO A 137 5.48 4.89 10.39
C PRO A 137 3.94 4.91 10.32
N TYR A 138 3.41 5.40 9.23
CA TYR A 138 1.96 5.48 9.03
C TYR A 138 1.32 4.16 8.61
N VAL A 139 0.11 3.95 9.11
CA VAL A 139 -0.88 3.00 8.58
C VAL A 139 -1.92 3.83 7.82
N SER A 140 -2.35 3.37 6.66
CA SER A 140 -3.35 4.07 5.86
C SER A 140 -4.77 3.56 6.15
N LEU A 141 -5.71 4.50 6.32
CA LEU A 141 -7.12 4.27 6.63
C LEU A 141 -7.98 4.81 5.49
N LEU A 142 -8.86 3.99 4.94
CA LEU A 142 -9.68 4.30 3.77
C LEU A 142 -11.14 3.86 3.98
N SER A 143 -12.06 4.53 3.29
CA SER A 143 -13.51 4.29 3.37
C SER A 143 -14.03 3.54 2.14
N LEU A 144 -14.76 2.44 2.35
CA LEU A 144 -15.45 1.73 1.27
C LEU A 144 -16.64 2.55 0.73
N SER A 145 -17.27 3.37 1.57
CA SER A 145 -18.36 4.25 1.11
C SER A 145 -17.85 5.33 0.15
N SER A 146 -16.64 5.87 0.42
CA SER A 146 -15.97 6.83 -0.48
C SER A 146 -15.52 6.14 -1.76
N LEU A 147 -15.03 4.89 -1.68
CA LEU A 147 -14.71 4.07 -2.86
C LEU A 147 -15.95 3.81 -3.71
N GLY A 148 -17.10 3.50 -3.07
CA GLY A 148 -18.39 3.34 -3.76
C GLY A 148 -18.84 4.62 -4.45
N ALA A 149 -18.66 5.80 -3.83
CA ALA A 149 -18.95 7.09 -4.45
C ALA A 149 -18.06 7.37 -5.68
N LEU A 150 -16.78 7.01 -5.62
CA LEU A 150 -15.88 7.05 -6.78
C LEU A 150 -16.38 6.13 -7.90
N GLY A 151 -16.77 4.90 -7.57
CA GLY A 151 -17.30 3.93 -8.55
C GLY A 151 -18.58 4.44 -9.22
N GLN A 152 -19.51 5.01 -8.46
CA GLN A 152 -20.71 5.63 -9.01
C GLN A 152 -20.39 6.77 -9.99
N ALA A 153 -19.46 7.65 -9.61
CA ALA A 153 -19.04 8.76 -10.46
C ALA A 153 -18.25 8.33 -11.71
N ALA A 154 -17.54 7.20 -11.63
CA ALA A 154 -16.83 6.60 -12.75
C ALA A 154 -17.75 5.75 -13.66
N GLY A 155 -18.96 5.38 -13.20
CA GLY A 155 -19.84 4.46 -13.90
C GLY A 155 -19.36 3.02 -13.95
N GLN A 156 -18.41 2.63 -13.06
CA GLN A 156 -17.86 1.28 -12.97
C GLN A 156 -17.39 0.97 -11.55
N GLU A 157 -17.22 -0.32 -11.25
CA GLU A 157 -16.63 -0.74 -10.00
C GLU A 157 -15.13 -0.39 -9.96
N ILE A 158 -14.69 0.16 -8.83
CA ILE A 158 -13.29 0.53 -8.61
C ILE A 158 -12.66 -0.40 -7.58
N SER A 159 -11.63 -1.14 -7.98
CA SER A 159 -10.89 -1.98 -7.07
C SER A 159 -10.18 -1.15 -5.99
N ARG A 160 -10.33 -1.53 -4.71
CA ARG A 160 -9.64 -0.92 -3.58
C ARG A 160 -8.11 -1.02 -3.69
N HIS A 161 -7.60 -2.04 -4.37
CA HIS A 161 -6.16 -2.29 -4.50
C HIS A 161 -5.43 -1.22 -5.32
N ARG A 162 -6.15 -0.38 -6.13
CA ARG A 162 -5.57 0.79 -6.80
C ARG A 162 -4.91 1.75 -5.82
N PHE A 163 -5.48 1.88 -4.62
CA PHE A 163 -5.04 2.84 -3.60
C PHE A 163 -3.95 2.30 -2.67
N ARG A 164 -3.67 1.00 -2.71
CA ARG A 164 -2.66 0.35 -1.86
C ARG A 164 -2.78 0.75 -0.39
N GLY A 165 -4.03 0.82 0.09
CA GLY A 165 -4.37 1.16 1.47
C GLY A 165 -4.34 -0.06 2.39
N ASN A 166 -4.07 0.16 3.69
CA ASN A 166 -3.95 -0.92 4.67
C ASN A 166 -5.29 -1.29 5.29
N LEU A 167 -6.04 -0.32 5.83
CA LEU A 167 -7.25 -0.53 6.61
C LEU A 167 -8.44 0.06 5.88
N TRP A 168 -9.44 -0.79 5.60
CA TRP A 168 -10.65 -0.37 4.91
C TRP A 168 -11.85 -0.48 5.82
N VAL A 169 -12.59 0.61 5.94
CA VAL A 169 -13.72 0.75 6.86
C VAL A 169 -15.01 0.95 6.06
N GLU A 170 -16.05 0.23 6.47
CA GLU A 170 -17.43 0.44 6.01
C GLU A 170 -18.27 1.15 7.06
N GLY A 171 -19.48 1.60 6.66
CA GLY A 171 -20.49 2.19 7.57
C GLY A 171 -20.33 3.69 7.79
N TRP A 172 -19.28 4.33 7.29
CA TRP A 172 -19.17 5.79 7.25
C TRP A 172 -19.94 6.38 6.07
N ALA A 173 -20.37 7.63 6.19
CA ALA A 173 -20.83 8.37 5.03
C ALA A 173 -19.68 8.56 4.03
N PRO A 174 -19.95 8.64 2.72
CA PRO A 174 -18.91 8.95 1.74
C PRO A 174 -18.15 10.22 2.12
N TRP A 175 -16.83 10.16 2.04
CA TRP A 175 -15.88 11.26 2.31
C TRP A 175 -15.78 11.68 3.79
N ALA A 176 -16.45 10.99 4.72
CA ALA A 176 -16.39 11.33 6.15
C ALA A 176 -14.98 11.16 6.75
N GLU A 177 -14.12 10.34 6.13
CA GLU A 177 -12.72 10.21 6.54
C GLU A 177 -11.90 11.50 6.35
N ARG A 178 -12.38 12.45 5.55
CA ARG A 178 -11.72 13.75 5.33
C ARG A 178 -11.73 14.64 6.58
N ASP A 179 -12.69 14.41 7.49
CA ASP A 179 -12.84 15.14 8.74
C ASP A 179 -12.10 14.48 9.92
N LEU A 180 -11.33 13.42 9.66
CA LEU A 180 -10.61 12.68 10.70
C LEU A 180 -9.23 13.23 11.10
N PRO A 181 -8.48 13.99 10.26
CA PRO A 181 -7.18 14.50 10.68
C PRO A 181 -7.24 15.20 12.04
N GLY A 182 -6.30 14.85 12.93
CA GLY A 182 -6.24 15.31 14.33
C GLY A 182 -7.14 14.57 15.30
N LYS A 183 -7.99 13.63 14.84
CA LYS A 183 -8.84 12.81 15.71
C LYS A 183 -8.17 11.48 16.04
N ARG A 184 -8.62 10.89 17.13
CA ARG A 184 -8.24 9.53 17.54
C ARG A 184 -9.36 8.56 17.19
N LEU A 185 -8.96 7.37 16.81
CA LEU A 185 -9.85 6.26 16.49
C LEU A 185 -9.50 5.05 17.34
N ARG A 186 -10.50 4.47 17.97
CA ARG A 186 -10.41 3.11 18.50
C ARG A 186 -10.75 2.13 17.38
N LEU A 187 -9.87 1.17 17.16
CA LEU A 187 -10.04 0.12 16.16
C LEU A 187 -9.73 -1.22 16.83
N GLY A 188 -10.77 -1.96 17.21
CA GLY A 188 -10.63 -3.13 18.06
C GLY A 188 -9.91 -2.78 19.36
N ALA A 189 -8.79 -3.44 19.64
CA ALA A 189 -7.97 -3.18 20.82
C ALA A 189 -6.94 -2.06 20.63
N ALA A 190 -6.72 -1.56 19.41
CA ALA A 190 -5.74 -0.53 19.12
C ALA A 190 -6.34 0.89 19.12
N VAL A 191 -5.50 1.90 19.32
CA VAL A 191 -5.87 3.31 19.13
C VAL A 191 -4.91 3.95 18.13
N LEU A 192 -5.50 4.60 17.13
CA LEU A 192 -4.78 5.33 16.09
C LEU A 192 -5.06 6.82 16.19
N GLU A 193 -4.05 7.65 15.90
CA GLU A 193 -4.22 9.09 15.69
C GLU A 193 -4.11 9.41 14.21
N VAL A 194 -5.15 10.01 13.65
CA VAL A 194 -5.18 10.37 12.22
C VAL A 194 -4.36 11.62 11.98
N ALA A 195 -3.31 11.48 11.15
CA ALA A 195 -2.34 12.55 10.93
C ALA A 195 -2.75 13.51 9.82
N MET A 196 -2.97 13.01 8.62
CA MET A 196 -3.22 13.84 7.43
C MET A 196 -3.92 13.05 6.32
N PRO A 197 -4.55 13.73 5.34
CA PRO A 197 -5.06 13.11 4.12
C PRO A 197 -3.93 12.50 3.27
N ILE A 198 -4.25 11.49 2.46
CA ILE A 198 -3.32 10.88 1.51
C ILE A 198 -3.52 11.50 0.13
N THR A 199 -2.54 12.25 -0.36
CA THR A 199 -2.52 12.72 -1.75
C THR A 199 -2.21 11.56 -2.69
N ARG A 200 -3.07 11.33 -3.67
CA ARG A 200 -2.94 10.25 -4.63
C ARG A 200 -2.09 10.65 -5.83
N CYS A 201 -1.55 9.65 -6.51
CA CYS A 201 -0.75 9.81 -7.72
C CYS A 201 -1.29 8.92 -8.85
N ARG A 202 -0.78 9.09 -10.06
CA ARG A 202 -1.23 8.32 -11.24
C ARG A 202 -1.16 6.79 -11.11
N ALA A 203 -0.45 6.24 -10.12
CA ALA A 203 -0.51 4.79 -9.88
C ALA A 203 -1.95 4.30 -9.63
N THR A 204 -2.85 5.15 -9.09
CA THR A 204 -4.27 4.82 -8.90
C THR A 204 -5.08 4.76 -10.21
N CYS A 205 -4.52 5.27 -11.32
CA CYS A 205 -5.14 5.17 -12.64
C CYS A 205 -5.03 3.76 -13.24
N THR A 206 -4.16 2.92 -12.67
CA THR A 206 -3.90 1.56 -13.16
C THR A 206 -4.88 0.56 -12.57
N ASP A 207 -5.47 -0.28 -13.40
CA ASP A 207 -6.24 -1.44 -12.96
C ASP A 207 -5.31 -2.50 -12.34
N PRO A 208 -5.49 -2.87 -11.07
CA PRO A 208 -4.65 -3.89 -10.42
C PRO A 208 -4.92 -5.32 -10.89
N ALA A 209 -5.95 -5.55 -11.70
CA ALA A 209 -6.18 -6.87 -12.31
C ALA A 209 -5.32 -7.09 -13.57
N THR A 210 -4.99 -6.01 -14.30
CA THR A 210 -4.32 -6.09 -15.61
C THR A 210 -2.96 -5.38 -15.65
N GLY A 211 -2.71 -4.44 -14.74
CA GLY A 211 -1.53 -3.57 -14.81
C GLY A 211 -1.60 -2.52 -15.92
N THR A 212 -2.80 -2.21 -16.42
CA THR A 212 -3.04 -1.24 -17.49
C THR A 212 -3.71 0.02 -16.92
N GLU A 213 -3.30 1.19 -17.37
CA GLU A 213 -4.02 2.45 -17.05
C GLU A 213 -5.36 2.45 -17.80
N ASP A 214 -6.46 2.59 -17.08
CA ASP A 214 -7.84 2.48 -17.61
C ASP A 214 -8.76 3.59 -17.10
N LEU A 215 -8.32 4.39 -16.12
CA LEU A 215 -9.16 5.40 -15.48
C LEU A 215 -8.34 6.66 -15.11
N GLU A 216 -8.83 7.83 -15.43
CA GLU A 216 -8.24 9.10 -14.99
C GLU A 216 -8.66 9.41 -13.55
N MET A 217 -8.13 8.64 -12.59
CA MET A 217 -8.50 8.69 -11.18
C MET A 217 -8.27 10.06 -10.55
N LEU A 218 -7.19 10.75 -10.91
CA LEU A 218 -6.88 12.06 -10.33
C LEU A 218 -7.89 13.11 -10.77
N ASP A 219 -8.32 13.09 -12.03
CA ASP A 219 -9.36 13.99 -12.55
C ASP A 219 -10.71 13.70 -11.89
N LEU A 220 -10.99 12.42 -11.61
CA LEU A 220 -12.20 12.00 -10.91
C LEU A 220 -12.23 12.53 -9.47
N LEU A 221 -11.13 12.38 -8.74
CA LEU A 221 -10.98 12.91 -7.38
C LEU A 221 -11.10 14.44 -7.35
N ASP A 222 -10.43 15.13 -8.28
CA ASP A 222 -10.49 16.59 -8.38
C ASP A 222 -11.92 17.09 -8.64
N ARG A 223 -12.64 16.46 -9.56
CA ARG A 223 -14.04 16.81 -9.86
C ARG A 223 -14.98 16.62 -8.66
N LEU A 224 -14.74 15.58 -7.84
CA LEU A 224 -15.61 15.27 -6.70
C LEU A 224 -15.27 16.06 -5.45
N ASN A 225 -14.00 16.32 -5.22
CA ASN A 225 -13.49 16.84 -3.95
C ASN A 225 -12.70 18.15 -4.06
N GLY A 226 -12.32 18.59 -5.27
CA GLY A 226 -11.46 19.73 -5.51
C GLY A 226 -9.99 19.49 -5.16
N ASP A 227 -9.60 18.21 -4.96
CA ASP A 227 -8.23 17.80 -4.67
C ASP A 227 -8.03 16.32 -5.02
N TRP A 228 -6.80 15.81 -4.83
CA TRP A 228 -6.42 14.41 -5.09
C TRP A 228 -6.34 13.56 -3.83
N HIS A 229 -7.06 13.92 -2.77
CA HIS A 229 -7.01 13.18 -1.53
C HIS A 229 -8.01 12.01 -1.52
N PHE A 230 -7.55 10.86 -1.02
CA PHE A 230 -8.40 9.70 -0.75
C PHE A 230 -7.84 8.88 0.40
N GLY A 231 -8.57 8.79 1.51
CA GLY A 231 -8.13 8.19 2.76
C GLY A 231 -7.15 9.06 3.56
N CYS A 232 -6.73 8.57 4.71
CA CYS A 232 -5.86 9.25 5.65
C CYS A 232 -4.69 8.37 6.11
N TYR A 233 -3.57 8.99 6.45
CA TYR A 233 -2.51 8.39 7.24
C TYR A 233 -2.84 8.47 8.72
N ALA A 234 -2.52 7.43 9.46
CA ALA A 234 -2.68 7.38 10.91
C ALA A 234 -1.45 6.74 11.57
N THR A 235 -1.14 7.16 12.78
CA THR A 235 -0.09 6.58 13.62
C THR A 235 -0.74 5.71 14.69
N VAL A 236 -0.18 4.55 14.97
CA VAL A 236 -0.60 3.71 16.09
C VAL A 236 -0.08 4.32 17.38
N ILE A 237 -0.97 4.81 18.25
CA ILE A 237 -0.61 5.40 19.56
C ILE A 237 -0.79 4.44 20.72
N GLU A 238 -1.69 3.46 20.60
CA GLU A 238 -1.81 2.32 21.51
C GLU A 238 -1.88 1.04 20.68
N GLY A 239 -0.99 0.09 20.97
CA GLY A 239 -0.95 -1.20 20.26
C GLY A 239 -2.12 -2.10 20.65
N GLY A 240 -2.44 -3.05 19.77
CA GLY A 240 -3.47 -4.06 19.98
C GLY A 240 -3.68 -4.89 18.73
N THR A 241 -4.23 -6.08 18.88
CA THR A 241 -4.63 -6.90 17.73
C THR A 241 -5.91 -6.33 17.14
N ILE A 242 -5.91 -6.18 15.82
CA ILE A 242 -7.08 -5.84 15.02
C ILE A 242 -7.51 -7.03 14.18
N THR A 243 -8.82 -7.20 14.00
CA THR A 243 -9.40 -8.32 13.25
C THR A 243 -10.54 -7.81 12.38
N LEU A 244 -10.79 -8.50 11.26
CA LEU A 244 -11.95 -8.18 10.42
C LEU A 244 -13.24 -8.22 11.24
N GLY A 245 -14.08 -7.22 11.06
CA GLY A 245 -15.31 -7.04 11.82
C GLY A 245 -15.18 -6.16 13.05
N ASP A 246 -13.97 -5.78 13.47
CA ASP A 246 -13.77 -4.90 14.61
C ASP A 246 -14.47 -3.55 14.42
N PRO A 247 -15.06 -2.99 15.49
CA PRO A 247 -15.64 -1.64 15.45
C PRO A 247 -14.54 -0.59 15.27
N VAL A 248 -14.87 0.46 14.53
CA VAL A 248 -14.04 1.66 14.36
C VAL A 248 -14.83 2.85 14.91
N GLU A 249 -14.31 3.46 15.97
CA GLU A 249 -15.00 4.52 16.71
C GLU A 249 -14.11 5.77 16.81
N VAL A 250 -14.69 6.94 16.55
CA VAL A 250 -14.03 8.24 16.82
C VAL A 250 -14.12 8.52 18.32
N LEU A 251 -12.96 8.80 18.94
CA LEU A 251 -12.82 9.09 20.37
C LEU A 251 -12.98 10.59 20.66
#